data_9396283b60fe9c00d0735f6d1e5d6b6d
#
_entry.id   9396283b60fe9c00d0735f6d1e5d6b6d
#
_cell.length_a   1.000
_cell.length_b   1.000
_cell.length_c   1.000
_cell.angle_alpha   90.00
_cell.angle_beta   90.00
_cell.angle_gamma   90.00
#
_symmetry.space_group_name_H-M   'P 1'
#
loop_
_entity.id
_entity.type
_entity.pdbx_description
1 polymer ?
#
loop_
_entity_poly.entity_id
_entity_poly.type
_entity_poly.pdbx_seq_one_letter_code
_entity_poly.pdbx_strand_id
1 'polypeptide(L)'
;MIDINAWLEFFCGRLDENFPGLVWFLGLQGSYARGEAKDSSDIDIVVIFDRLTMNDLQRYREMLDGLPEREKICGFVSGRDELMHWETSDLFQFCRDTLPIRGSLAEVLALVSDEAVKRAVLSGACNVYHACVHNFLHERDADILAGLYKSAAFVIQAEYFMNTGQYVKRHCELAGLVSQEEREILRPDSGLGFDELSGKLFAWAGRRLTE
;
A
#
# COMPACT_ATOMS: atom_id res chain seq x y z
N MET A 1 -1.30 -0.15 21.53
CA MET A 1 -1.14 -0.82 20.20
C MET A 1 -2.12 -1.97 20.13
N ILE A 2 -2.83 -2.14 19.01
CA ILE A 2 -3.79 -3.23 18.79
C ILE A 2 -3.04 -4.56 18.72
N ASP A 3 -3.54 -5.60 19.41
CA ASP A 3 -3.12 -6.97 19.14
C ASP A 3 -3.73 -7.43 17.82
N ILE A 4 -2.93 -7.33 16.77
CA ILE A 4 -3.40 -7.61 15.42
C ILE A 4 -3.81 -9.07 15.23
N ASN A 5 -3.20 -10.01 15.93
CA ASN A 5 -3.53 -11.42 15.80
C ASN A 5 -4.92 -11.71 16.39
N ALA A 6 -5.18 -11.22 17.61
CA ALA A 6 -6.50 -11.35 18.25
C ALA A 6 -7.58 -10.61 17.44
N TRP A 7 -7.26 -9.44 16.90
CA TRP A 7 -8.17 -8.69 16.04
C TRP A 7 -8.50 -9.46 14.75
N LEU A 8 -7.49 -10.05 14.08
CA LEU A 8 -7.66 -10.86 12.87
C LEU A 8 -8.49 -12.12 13.12
N GLU A 9 -8.30 -12.80 14.25
CA GLU A 9 -9.13 -13.95 14.62
C GLU A 9 -10.61 -13.55 14.72
N PHE A 10 -10.89 -12.43 15.41
CA PHE A 10 -12.24 -11.91 15.51
C PHE A 10 -12.82 -11.50 14.15
N PHE A 11 -12.04 -10.77 13.34
CA PHE A 11 -12.42 -10.37 11.98
C PHE A 11 -12.75 -11.58 11.10
N CYS A 12 -11.90 -12.62 11.10
CA CYS A 12 -12.13 -13.84 10.34
C CYS A 12 -13.43 -14.54 10.74
N GLY A 13 -13.70 -14.64 12.04
CA GLY A 13 -14.95 -15.22 12.53
C GLY A 13 -16.19 -14.46 12.02
N ARG A 14 -16.16 -13.13 12.12
CA ARG A 14 -17.26 -12.28 11.61
C ARG A 14 -17.40 -12.36 10.09
N LEU A 15 -16.27 -12.44 9.36
CA LEU A 15 -16.28 -12.58 7.90
C LEU A 15 -16.91 -13.91 7.47
N ASP A 16 -16.55 -15.02 8.14
CA ASP A 16 -17.07 -16.35 7.83
C ASP A 16 -18.55 -16.50 8.17
N GLU A 17 -19.02 -15.87 9.25
CA GLU A 17 -20.45 -15.81 9.61
C GLU A 17 -21.28 -15.05 8.56
N ASN A 18 -20.74 -13.95 8.04
CA ASN A 18 -21.46 -13.10 7.10
C ASN A 18 -21.31 -13.54 5.64
N PHE A 19 -20.20 -14.18 5.27
CA PHE A 19 -19.86 -14.54 3.89
C PHE A 19 -19.35 -15.98 3.77
N PRO A 20 -20.13 -16.98 4.20
CA PRO A 20 -19.69 -18.37 4.22
C PRO A 20 -19.33 -18.85 2.81
N GLY A 21 -18.07 -19.25 2.62
CA GLY A 21 -17.57 -19.81 1.36
C GLY A 21 -17.47 -18.83 0.18
N LEU A 22 -17.64 -17.51 0.41
CA LEU A 22 -17.60 -16.50 -0.66
C LEU A 22 -16.27 -15.74 -0.74
N VAL A 23 -15.37 -15.91 0.24
CA VAL A 23 -14.08 -15.22 0.29
C VAL A 23 -13.02 -16.08 -0.39
N TRP A 24 -12.53 -15.61 -1.52
CA TRP A 24 -11.45 -16.25 -2.27
C TRP A 24 -10.08 -16.01 -1.66
N PHE A 25 -9.83 -14.76 -1.18
CA PHE A 25 -8.56 -14.39 -0.58
C PHE A 25 -8.77 -13.42 0.58
N LEU A 26 -7.98 -13.59 1.63
CA LEU A 26 -7.87 -12.67 2.76
C LEU A 26 -6.40 -12.39 3.04
N GLY A 27 -6.05 -11.13 3.23
CA GLY A 27 -4.69 -10.70 3.54
C GLY A 27 -4.62 -9.43 4.37
N LEU A 28 -3.43 -9.09 4.83
CA LEU A 28 -3.10 -7.87 5.56
C LEU A 28 -2.05 -7.10 4.79
N GLN A 29 -2.19 -5.77 4.73
CA GLN A 29 -1.22 -4.85 4.13
C GLN A 29 -0.74 -3.81 5.15
N GLY A 30 -0.03 -2.82 4.63
CA GLY A 30 0.36 -1.65 5.39
C GLY A 30 1.36 -1.93 6.51
N SER A 31 1.34 -1.06 7.50
CA SER A 31 2.32 -1.08 8.59
C SER A 31 2.21 -2.33 9.49
N TYR A 32 1.01 -2.87 9.67
CA TYR A 32 0.82 -4.11 10.42
C TYR A 32 1.44 -5.31 9.70
N ALA A 33 1.25 -5.43 8.38
CA ALA A 33 1.86 -6.51 7.59
C ALA A 33 3.40 -6.44 7.58
N ARG A 34 3.97 -5.24 7.64
CA ARG A 34 5.41 -5.01 7.68
C ARG A 34 6.02 -5.10 9.08
N GLY A 35 5.20 -5.18 10.14
CA GLY A 35 5.68 -5.12 11.53
C GLY A 35 6.21 -3.73 11.93
N GLU A 36 5.70 -2.68 11.32
CA GLU A 36 6.08 -1.27 11.53
C GLU A 36 4.92 -0.42 12.09
N ALA A 37 3.85 -1.07 12.58
CA ALA A 37 2.66 -0.40 13.06
C ALA A 37 2.92 0.45 14.32
N LYS A 38 2.20 1.57 14.42
CA LYS A 38 2.16 2.48 15.57
C LYS A 38 0.72 2.54 16.11
N ASP A 39 0.49 3.20 17.23
CA ASP A 39 -0.85 3.36 17.79
C ASP A 39 -1.82 4.11 16.86
N SER A 40 -1.31 4.96 16.01
CA SER A 40 -2.06 5.70 14.98
C SER A 40 -2.21 4.97 13.65
N SER A 41 -1.72 3.73 13.54
CA SER A 41 -1.76 2.99 12.27
C SER A 41 -3.15 2.43 12.01
N ASP A 42 -3.56 2.53 10.73
CA ASP A 42 -4.75 1.87 10.22
C ASP A 42 -4.51 0.37 10.03
N ILE A 43 -5.59 -0.40 10.03
CA ILE A 43 -5.59 -1.84 9.74
C ILE A 43 -5.98 -2.02 8.27
N ASP A 44 -4.99 -2.25 7.43
CA ASP A 44 -5.17 -2.39 5.98
C ASP A 44 -5.50 -3.84 5.63
N ILE A 45 -6.79 -4.18 5.65
CA ILE A 45 -7.27 -5.55 5.37
C ILE A 45 -7.60 -5.70 3.88
N VAL A 46 -7.19 -6.81 3.29
CA VAL A 46 -7.49 -7.16 1.90
C VAL A 46 -8.50 -8.30 1.88
N VAL A 47 -9.67 -8.08 1.28
CA VAL A 47 -10.70 -9.10 1.11
C VAL A 47 -11.07 -9.21 -0.36
N ILE A 48 -10.83 -10.37 -0.96
CA ILE A 48 -11.24 -10.65 -2.33
C ILE A 48 -12.31 -11.73 -2.28
N PHE A 49 -13.48 -11.39 -2.79
CA PHE A 49 -14.60 -12.32 -2.92
C PHE A 49 -14.53 -13.07 -4.24
N ASP A 50 -15.06 -14.29 -4.32
CA ASP A 50 -15.23 -14.99 -5.59
C ASP A 50 -16.04 -14.14 -6.57
N ARG A 51 -17.07 -13.48 -6.08
CA ARG A 51 -17.89 -12.51 -6.79
C ARG A 51 -18.34 -11.43 -5.82
N LEU A 52 -18.30 -10.17 -6.24
CA LEU A 52 -18.69 -9.04 -5.40
C LEU A 52 -19.86 -8.29 -6.04
N THR A 53 -20.90 -8.04 -5.25
CA THR A 53 -22.05 -7.24 -5.64
C THR A 53 -22.23 -6.03 -4.71
N MET A 54 -23.05 -5.06 -5.13
CA MET A 54 -23.37 -3.91 -4.27
C MET A 54 -24.06 -4.33 -2.96
N ASN A 55 -24.88 -5.39 -3.00
CA ASN A 55 -25.51 -5.94 -1.79
C ASN A 55 -24.45 -6.56 -0.84
N ASP A 56 -23.42 -7.20 -1.39
CA ASP A 56 -22.33 -7.73 -0.57
C ASP A 56 -21.52 -6.59 0.08
N LEU A 57 -21.29 -5.50 -0.63
CA LEU A 57 -20.64 -4.31 -0.06
C LEU A 57 -21.47 -3.69 1.07
N GLN A 58 -22.79 -3.65 0.95
CA GLN A 58 -23.67 -3.15 2.04
C GLN A 58 -23.55 -4.06 3.27
N ARG A 59 -23.66 -5.38 3.11
CA ARG A 59 -23.47 -6.35 4.20
C ARG A 59 -22.08 -6.28 4.82
N TYR A 60 -21.05 -6.11 3.99
CA TYR A 60 -19.67 -5.96 4.47
C TYR A 60 -19.52 -4.70 5.32
N ARG A 61 -20.08 -3.58 4.89
CA ARG A 61 -20.11 -2.34 5.68
C ARG A 61 -20.80 -2.53 7.01
N GLU A 62 -21.99 -3.15 7.03
CA GLU A 62 -22.73 -3.44 8.26
C GLU A 62 -21.94 -4.36 9.21
N MET A 63 -21.23 -5.35 8.66
CA MET A 63 -20.32 -6.20 9.43
C MET A 63 -19.17 -5.37 10.03
N LEU A 64 -18.55 -4.50 9.24
CA LEU A 64 -17.46 -3.64 9.71
C LEU A 64 -17.90 -2.70 10.82
N ASP A 65 -19.12 -2.15 10.74
CA ASP A 65 -19.66 -1.22 11.74
C ASP A 65 -19.84 -1.88 13.13
N GLY A 66 -19.90 -3.20 13.19
CA GLY A 66 -19.92 -4.00 14.41
C GLY A 66 -18.56 -4.44 14.94
N LEU A 67 -17.44 -4.04 14.31
CA LEU A 67 -16.10 -4.46 14.72
C LEU A 67 -15.44 -3.45 15.67
N PRO A 68 -14.55 -3.94 16.57
CA PRO A 68 -13.70 -3.04 17.36
C PRO A 68 -12.71 -2.29 16.46
N GLU A 69 -12.35 -1.08 16.85
CA GLU A 69 -11.44 -0.18 16.12
C GLU A 69 -11.92 0.14 14.69
N ARG A 70 -13.24 0.24 14.52
CA ARG A 70 -13.90 0.49 13.23
C ARG A 70 -13.30 1.67 12.47
N GLU A 71 -12.93 2.71 13.16
CA GLU A 71 -12.35 3.94 12.63
C GLU A 71 -10.95 3.75 12.03
N LYS A 72 -10.26 2.68 12.42
CA LYS A 72 -8.92 2.32 11.90
C LYS A 72 -8.97 1.29 10.79
N ILE A 73 -10.15 0.70 10.54
CA ILE A 73 -10.26 -0.33 9.51
C ILE A 73 -10.26 0.34 8.14
N CYS A 74 -9.25 0.03 7.36
CA CYS A 74 -9.08 0.43 5.98
C CYS A 74 -8.77 -0.79 5.12
N GLY A 75 -8.54 -0.61 3.83
CA GLY A 75 -8.00 -1.67 3.00
C GLY A 75 -8.66 -1.77 1.63
N PHE A 76 -8.50 -2.94 1.02
CA PHE A 76 -8.91 -3.21 -0.35
C PHE A 76 -9.96 -4.31 -0.40
N VAL A 77 -11.06 -4.06 -1.09
CA VAL A 77 -12.14 -5.04 -1.31
C VAL A 77 -12.44 -5.12 -2.79
N SER A 78 -12.45 -6.33 -3.35
CA SER A 78 -12.76 -6.55 -4.77
C SER A 78 -13.38 -7.93 -5.00
N GLY A 79 -13.94 -8.15 -6.19
CA GLY A 79 -14.17 -9.47 -6.73
C GLY A 79 -12.89 -10.03 -7.35
N ARG A 80 -12.84 -11.36 -7.48
CA ARG A 80 -11.70 -12.05 -8.10
C ARG A 80 -11.55 -11.67 -9.57
N ASP A 81 -12.64 -11.64 -10.31
CA ASP A 81 -12.59 -11.35 -11.75
C ASP A 81 -12.11 -9.91 -11.99
N GLU A 82 -12.56 -8.94 -11.18
CA GLU A 82 -12.10 -7.56 -11.27
C GLU A 82 -10.60 -7.47 -10.96
N LEU A 83 -10.13 -8.17 -9.92
CA LEU A 83 -8.70 -8.20 -9.57
C LEU A 83 -7.85 -8.83 -10.68
N MET A 84 -8.32 -9.90 -11.32
CA MET A 84 -7.61 -10.56 -12.42
C MET A 84 -7.49 -9.70 -13.69
N HIS A 85 -8.31 -8.65 -13.82
CA HIS A 85 -8.29 -7.69 -14.94
C HIS A 85 -7.78 -6.31 -14.52
N TRP A 86 -7.23 -6.19 -13.30
CA TRP A 86 -6.69 -4.92 -12.81
C TRP A 86 -5.41 -4.53 -13.56
N GLU A 87 -5.06 -3.22 -13.54
CA GLU A 87 -3.80 -2.77 -14.16
C GLU A 87 -2.60 -3.45 -13.49
N THR A 88 -1.78 -4.11 -14.30
CA THR A 88 -0.72 -4.99 -13.81
C THR A 88 0.41 -4.25 -13.08
N SER A 89 0.60 -2.96 -13.34
CA SER A 89 1.54 -2.13 -12.58
C SER A 89 1.12 -1.95 -11.13
N ASP A 90 -0.20 -1.81 -10.88
CA ASP A 90 -0.74 -1.71 -9.53
C ASP A 90 -0.69 -3.06 -8.80
N LEU A 91 -0.93 -4.17 -9.54
CA LEU A 91 -0.87 -5.52 -9.00
C LEU A 91 0.51 -5.90 -8.46
N PHE A 92 1.59 -5.34 -9.02
CA PHE A 92 2.94 -5.63 -8.54
C PHE A 92 3.05 -5.38 -7.04
N GLN A 93 2.77 -4.15 -6.62
CA GLN A 93 2.88 -3.77 -5.23
C GLN A 93 1.80 -4.40 -4.37
N PHE A 94 0.57 -4.42 -4.87
CA PHE A 94 -0.54 -5.09 -4.20
C PHE A 94 -0.19 -6.50 -3.77
N CYS A 95 0.33 -7.34 -4.69
CA CYS A 95 0.70 -8.72 -4.40
C CYS A 95 1.92 -8.83 -3.47
N ARG A 96 2.93 -7.97 -3.68
CA ARG A 96 4.18 -8.04 -2.92
C ARG A 96 4.04 -7.56 -1.48
N ASP A 97 3.24 -6.53 -1.23
CA ASP A 97 3.03 -5.98 0.11
C ASP A 97 2.00 -6.74 0.93
N THR A 98 1.11 -7.49 0.29
CA THR A 98 0.11 -8.27 1.01
C THR A 98 0.74 -9.46 1.73
N LEU A 99 0.42 -9.60 3.01
CA LEU A 99 0.67 -10.79 3.81
C LEU A 99 -0.57 -11.69 3.74
N PRO A 100 -0.50 -12.87 3.08
CA PRO A 100 -1.64 -13.76 2.99
C PRO A 100 -2.04 -14.31 4.36
N ILE A 101 -3.34 -14.29 4.67
CA ILE A 101 -3.97 -14.93 5.83
C ILE A 101 -4.70 -16.19 5.36
N ARG A 102 -5.44 -16.07 4.24
CA ARG A 102 -6.18 -17.18 3.62
C ARG A 102 -6.11 -17.05 2.09
N GLY A 103 -5.91 -18.16 1.39
CA GLY A 103 -5.80 -18.18 -0.07
C GLY A 103 -4.41 -17.79 -0.57
N SER A 104 -4.29 -17.50 -1.87
CA SER A 104 -3.02 -17.18 -2.53
C SER A 104 -3.23 -16.16 -3.63
N LEU A 105 -2.31 -15.19 -3.76
CA LEU A 105 -2.24 -14.23 -4.87
C LEU A 105 -1.27 -14.69 -5.98
N ALA A 106 -0.80 -15.92 -5.96
CA ALA A 106 0.21 -16.40 -6.92
C ALA A 106 -0.24 -16.26 -8.38
N GLU A 107 -1.53 -16.54 -8.68
CA GLU A 107 -2.06 -16.40 -10.04
C GLU A 107 -2.17 -14.94 -10.48
N VAL A 108 -2.48 -14.02 -9.55
CA VAL A 108 -2.50 -12.57 -9.81
C VAL A 108 -1.07 -12.06 -10.04
N LEU A 109 -0.12 -12.48 -9.20
CA LEU A 109 1.27 -12.10 -9.35
C LEU A 109 1.89 -12.60 -10.67
N ALA A 110 1.43 -13.73 -11.18
CA ALA A 110 1.88 -14.28 -12.47
C ALA A 110 1.49 -13.40 -13.69
N LEU A 111 0.54 -12.46 -13.52
CA LEU A 111 0.18 -11.48 -14.56
C LEU A 111 1.17 -10.32 -14.65
N VAL A 112 2.00 -10.13 -13.62
CA VAL A 112 2.91 -9.00 -13.51
C VAL A 112 4.20 -9.30 -14.26
N SER A 113 4.44 -8.58 -15.36
CA SER A 113 5.68 -8.63 -16.14
C SER A 113 6.70 -7.58 -15.66
N ASP A 114 7.96 -7.70 -16.10
CA ASP A 114 8.98 -6.69 -15.85
C ASP A 114 8.58 -5.31 -16.39
N GLU A 115 7.88 -5.27 -17.53
CA GLU A 115 7.35 -4.03 -18.09
C GLU A 115 6.24 -3.41 -17.21
N ALA A 116 5.47 -4.22 -16.51
CA ALA A 116 4.49 -3.72 -15.54
C ALA A 116 5.21 -3.07 -14.34
N VAL A 117 6.31 -3.66 -13.87
CA VAL A 117 7.12 -3.07 -12.79
C VAL A 117 7.73 -1.74 -13.21
N LYS A 118 8.26 -1.65 -14.44
CA LYS A 118 8.78 -0.38 -15.00
C LYS A 118 7.69 0.70 -15.06
N ARG A 119 6.48 0.32 -15.48
CA ARG A 119 5.33 1.25 -15.47
C ARG A 119 4.96 1.67 -14.05
N ALA A 120 5.02 0.77 -13.06
CA ALA A 120 4.76 1.12 -11.66
C ALA A 120 5.75 2.19 -11.16
N VAL A 121 7.04 2.05 -11.47
CA VAL A 121 8.07 3.05 -11.13
C VAL A 121 7.77 4.39 -11.79
N LEU A 122 7.58 4.40 -13.12
CA LEU A 122 7.35 5.64 -13.87
C LEU A 122 6.06 6.34 -13.46
N SER A 123 4.94 5.61 -13.42
CA SER A 123 3.64 6.18 -13.02
C SER A 123 3.65 6.68 -11.59
N GLY A 124 4.29 5.93 -10.68
CA GLY A 124 4.46 6.35 -9.29
C GLY A 124 5.27 7.63 -9.17
N ALA A 125 6.40 7.75 -9.90
CA ALA A 125 7.22 8.96 -9.92
C ALA A 125 6.45 10.16 -10.50
N CYS A 126 5.69 9.97 -11.60
CA CYS A 126 4.81 11.00 -12.18
C CYS A 126 3.79 11.51 -11.16
N ASN A 127 3.11 10.59 -10.47
CA ASN A 127 2.09 10.93 -9.48
C ASN A 127 2.68 11.70 -8.29
N VAL A 128 3.82 11.24 -7.77
CA VAL A 128 4.54 11.93 -6.67
C VAL A 128 4.97 13.32 -7.11
N TYR A 129 5.56 13.46 -8.30
CA TYR A 129 6.00 14.75 -8.83
C TYR A 129 4.83 15.72 -8.95
N HIS A 130 3.76 15.32 -9.65
CA HIS A 130 2.59 16.17 -9.87
C HIS A 130 1.92 16.58 -8.56
N ALA A 131 1.67 15.61 -7.67
CA ALA A 131 1.02 15.89 -6.40
C ALA A 131 1.89 16.73 -5.45
N CYS A 132 3.23 16.57 -5.49
CA CYS A 132 4.15 17.43 -4.75
C CYS A 132 4.06 18.89 -5.22
N VAL A 133 4.06 19.12 -6.53
CA VAL A 133 3.88 20.45 -7.12
C VAL A 133 2.53 21.04 -6.73
N HIS A 134 1.45 20.26 -6.86
CA HIS A 134 0.10 20.73 -6.51
C HIS A 134 0.01 21.09 -5.02
N ASN A 135 0.47 20.21 -4.15
CA ASN A 135 0.47 20.48 -2.70
C ASN A 135 1.29 21.72 -2.33
N PHE A 136 2.46 21.88 -2.94
CA PHE A 136 3.34 23.03 -2.68
C PHE A 136 2.68 24.36 -3.08
N LEU A 137 1.98 24.37 -4.23
CA LEU A 137 1.39 25.60 -4.77
C LEU A 137 0.01 25.95 -4.18
N HIS A 138 -0.79 24.96 -3.84
CA HIS A 138 -2.22 25.14 -3.59
C HIS A 138 -2.67 24.76 -2.18
N GLU A 139 -2.26 23.56 -1.67
CA GLU A 139 -2.78 23.03 -0.42
C GLU A 139 -1.90 23.40 0.79
N ARG A 140 -0.59 23.30 0.63
CA ARG A 140 0.44 23.47 1.69
C ARG A 140 0.17 22.62 2.93
N ASP A 141 -0.30 21.41 2.70
CA ASP A 141 -0.74 20.46 3.71
C ASP A 141 0.38 19.44 4.02
N ALA A 142 0.74 19.34 5.32
CA ALA A 142 1.81 18.46 5.79
C ALA A 142 1.40 16.98 5.76
N ASP A 143 0.12 16.66 5.94
CA ASP A 143 -0.37 15.28 5.92
C ASP A 143 -0.38 14.75 4.47
N ILE A 144 -0.76 15.58 3.50
CA ILE A 144 -0.61 15.28 2.08
C ILE A 144 0.87 15.01 1.76
N LEU A 145 1.80 15.87 2.20
CA LEU A 145 3.23 15.69 1.98
C LEU A 145 3.72 14.38 2.59
N ALA A 146 3.32 14.05 3.82
CA ALA A 146 3.67 12.78 4.46
C ALA A 146 3.12 11.57 3.68
N GLY A 147 1.93 11.67 3.11
CA GLY A 147 1.36 10.67 2.20
C GLY A 147 2.19 10.49 0.92
N LEU A 148 2.70 11.59 0.35
CA LEU A 148 3.55 11.55 -0.84
C LEU A 148 4.90 10.89 -0.57
N TYR A 149 5.50 11.08 0.61
CA TYR A 149 6.70 10.35 1.02
C TYR A 149 6.43 8.83 1.15
N LYS A 150 5.24 8.42 1.62
CA LYS A 150 4.85 7.00 1.61
C LYS A 150 4.71 6.48 0.17
N SER A 151 4.13 7.25 -0.72
CA SER A 151 4.02 6.89 -2.14
C SER A 151 5.40 6.77 -2.81
N ALA A 152 6.33 7.68 -2.51
CA ALA A 152 7.70 7.63 -2.97
C ALA A 152 8.45 6.38 -2.46
N ALA A 153 8.20 5.94 -1.22
CA ALA A 153 8.78 4.71 -0.69
C ALA A 153 8.39 3.49 -1.52
N PHE A 154 7.18 3.45 -2.05
CA PHE A 154 6.72 2.39 -2.94
C PHE A 154 7.43 2.41 -4.30
N VAL A 155 7.70 3.58 -4.85
CA VAL A 155 8.49 3.71 -6.09
C VAL A 155 9.91 3.17 -5.86
N ILE A 156 10.54 3.52 -4.74
CA ILE A 156 11.88 3.03 -4.38
C ILE A 156 11.90 1.51 -4.20
N GLN A 157 10.86 0.92 -3.59
CA GLN A 157 10.74 -0.54 -3.47
C GLN A 157 10.67 -1.23 -4.84
N ALA A 158 9.86 -0.68 -5.76
CA ALA A 158 9.72 -1.22 -7.11
C ALA A 158 11.02 -1.07 -7.92
N GLU A 159 11.70 0.07 -7.83
CA GLU A 159 12.98 0.33 -8.47
C GLU A 159 14.09 -0.59 -7.93
N TYR A 160 14.17 -0.75 -6.61
CA TYR A 160 15.11 -1.69 -5.98
C TYR A 160 14.86 -3.12 -6.45
N PHE A 161 13.58 -3.56 -6.49
CA PHE A 161 13.24 -4.88 -7.02
C PHE A 161 13.64 -5.03 -8.49
N MET A 162 13.39 -4.05 -9.32
CA MET A 162 13.74 -4.07 -10.74
C MET A 162 15.25 -4.23 -10.96
N ASN A 163 16.05 -3.60 -10.11
CA ASN A 163 17.52 -3.61 -10.21
C ASN A 163 18.16 -4.87 -9.60
N THR A 164 17.51 -5.50 -8.61
CA THR A 164 18.13 -6.58 -7.82
C THR A 164 17.38 -7.92 -7.87
N GLY A 165 16.13 -7.90 -8.31
CA GLY A 165 15.20 -9.05 -8.21
C GLY A 165 14.69 -9.32 -6.80
N GLN A 166 15.08 -8.52 -5.79
CA GLN A 166 14.69 -8.71 -4.39
C GLN A 166 13.67 -7.65 -3.97
N TYR A 167 12.51 -8.11 -3.46
CA TYR A 167 11.53 -7.22 -2.89
C TYR A 167 11.70 -7.09 -1.36
N VAL A 168 12.01 -5.89 -0.91
CA VAL A 168 12.21 -5.59 0.52
C VAL A 168 10.96 -4.89 1.06
N LYS A 169 10.15 -5.60 1.87
CA LYS A 169 8.89 -5.06 2.41
C LYS A 169 9.11 -3.94 3.43
N ARG A 170 10.07 -4.12 4.34
CA ARG A 170 10.28 -3.19 5.46
C ARG A 170 11.08 -1.98 5.01
N HIS A 171 10.51 -0.79 5.17
CA HIS A 171 11.17 0.45 4.79
C HIS A 171 12.46 0.70 5.58
N CYS A 172 12.50 0.25 6.84
CA CYS A 172 13.70 0.35 7.67
C CYS A 172 14.88 -0.51 7.15
N GLU A 173 14.58 -1.67 6.55
CA GLU A 173 15.60 -2.53 5.91
C GLU A 173 16.02 -1.96 4.57
N LEU A 174 15.06 -1.54 3.74
CA LEU A 174 15.31 -0.95 2.44
C LEU A 174 16.22 0.29 2.55
N ALA A 175 16.01 1.14 3.54
CA ALA A 175 16.84 2.32 3.77
C ALA A 175 18.32 2.01 4.01
N GLY A 176 18.67 0.78 4.40
CA GLY A 176 20.06 0.31 4.51
C GLY A 176 20.69 -0.14 3.20
N LEU A 177 19.89 -0.32 2.15
CA LEU A 177 20.28 -0.96 0.89
C LEU A 177 20.29 0.00 -0.31
N VAL A 178 19.72 1.19 -0.16
CA VAL A 178 19.58 2.19 -1.20
C VAL A 178 20.53 3.36 -1.04
N SER A 179 20.56 4.26 -2.02
CA SER A 179 21.40 5.47 -2.01
C SER A 179 21.09 6.39 -0.82
N GLN A 180 21.99 7.32 -0.51
CA GLN A 180 21.80 8.31 0.56
C GLN A 180 20.54 9.15 0.31
N GLU A 181 20.28 9.55 -0.92
CA GLU A 181 19.09 10.32 -1.28
C GLU A 181 17.80 9.54 -1.03
N GLU A 182 17.71 8.30 -1.50
CA GLU A 182 16.55 7.44 -1.29
C GLU A 182 16.32 7.13 0.19
N ARG A 183 17.40 7.00 0.96
CA ARG A 183 17.32 6.86 2.42
C ARG A 183 16.66 8.07 3.05
N GLU A 184 16.96 9.28 2.59
CA GLU A 184 16.32 10.51 3.08
C GLU A 184 14.85 10.59 2.68
N ILE A 185 14.45 10.01 1.54
CA ILE A 185 13.04 9.86 1.19
C ILE A 185 12.35 8.80 2.05
N LEU A 186 12.96 7.65 2.29
CA LEU A 186 12.40 6.60 3.15
C LEU A 186 12.31 7.00 4.62
N ARG A 187 13.18 7.92 5.06
CA ARG A 187 13.27 8.41 6.44
C ARG A 187 13.44 9.92 6.44
N PRO A 188 12.35 10.67 6.14
CA PRO A 188 12.42 12.13 6.15
C PRO A 188 12.82 12.65 7.52
N ASP A 189 13.72 13.64 7.54
CA ASP A 189 14.15 14.29 8.77
C ASP A 189 13.00 15.15 9.34
N SER A 190 12.53 14.79 10.50
CA SER A 190 11.45 15.50 11.20
C SER A 190 11.83 16.92 11.66
N GLY A 191 13.11 17.29 11.60
CA GLY A 191 13.60 18.64 11.90
C GLY A 191 13.46 19.60 10.71
N LEU A 192 13.19 19.10 9.50
CA LEU A 192 13.05 19.93 8.30
C LEU A 192 11.63 20.50 8.17
N GLY A 193 11.56 21.73 7.63
CA GLY A 193 10.28 22.39 7.35
C GLY A 193 9.59 21.86 6.08
N PHE A 194 8.31 22.24 5.92
CA PHE A 194 7.48 21.85 4.76
C PHE A 194 8.16 22.15 3.42
N ASP A 195 8.74 23.35 3.24
CA ASP A 195 9.37 23.77 1.98
C ASP A 195 10.62 22.95 1.64
N GLU A 196 11.42 22.62 2.65
CA GLU A 196 12.63 21.81 2.47
C GLU A 196 12.29 20.37 2.13
N LEU A 197 11.33 19.77 2.83
CA LEU A 197 10.83 18.43 2.53
C LEU A 197 10.20 18.38 1.14
N SER A 198 9.36 19.34 0.79
CA SER A 198 8.76 19.44 -0.56
C SER A 198 9.86 19.55 -1.64
N GLY A 199 10.89 20.37 -1.42
CA GLY A 199 12.01 20.53 -2.33
C GLY A 199 12.80 19.23 -2.56
N LYS A 200 13.08 18.47 -1.49
CA LYS A 200 13.75 17.15 -1.59
C LYS A 200 12.92 16.15 -2.38
N LEU A 201 11.63 16.04 -2.08
CA LEU A 201 10.73 15.12 -2.76
C LEU A 201 10.54 15.46 -4.24
N PHE A 202 10.37 16.75 -4.55
CA PHE A 202 10.26 17.27 -5.90
C PHE A 202 11.52 16.95 -6.74
N ALA A 203 12.70 17.22 -6.19
CA ALA A 203 13.96 16.96 -6.87
C ALA A 203 14.17 15.46 -7.10
N TRP A 204 13.86 14.63 -6.10
CA TRP A 204 13.94 13.18 -6.20
C TRP A 204 13.01 12.62 -7.29
N ALA A 205 11.73 13.02 -7.29
CA ALA A 205 10.76 12.55 -8.29
C ALA A 205 11.12 13.05 -9.70
N GLY A 206 11.57 14.31 -9.85
CA GLY A 206 11.95 14.89 -11.12
C GLY A 206 13.08 14.15 -11.83
N ARG A 207 14.11 13.69 -11.09
CA ARG A 207 15.20 12.89 -11.66
C ARG A 207 14.70 11.58 -12.26
N ARG A 208 13.76 10.88 -11.62
CA ARG A 208 13.19 9.62 -12.12
C ARG A 208 12.36 9.76 -13.39
N LEU A 209 12.01 10.98 -13.75
CA LEU A 209 11.30 11.27 -15.00
C LEU A 209 12.24 11.63 -16.16
N THR A 210 13.50 11.97 -15.87
CA THR A 210 14.44 12.49 -16.84
C THR A 210 15.67 11.60 -17.06
N GLU A 211 15.87 10.59 -16.24
CA GLU A 211 16.91 9.54 -16.35
C GLU A 211 16.32 8.24 -16.89
#